data_5f6d29be2b39f6be1ac98cf5540e892f
#
_entry.id   5f6d29be2b39f6be1ac98cf5540e892f
#
_cell.length_a   1.000
_cell.length_b   1.000
_cell.length_c   1.000
_cell.angle_alpha   90.00
_cell.angle_beta   90.00
_cell.angle_gamma   90.00
#
_symmetry.space_group_name_H-M   'P 1'
#
loop_
_entity.id
_entity.type
_entity.pdbx_description
1 polymer ?
#
loop_
_entity_poly.entity_id
_entity_poly.type
_entity_poly.pdbx_seq_one_letter_code
_entity_poly.pdbx_strand_id
1 'polypeptide(L)'
;MKVAIVGASGAVGQEFLRILAERDFPMDELVLFGSERSAGRKYSFKGKDYEVRLLQHNDDFKDVDIAFVSAGGGTSKEYADTITKHGAVMIDNSSAFRMDDDVPLVVPECNAEDALKRPRGIIANPNCTTIMMVVVLQPL
;
A
#
# COMPACT_ATOMS: atom_id res chain seq x y z
N MET A 1 12.43 8.31 5.46
CA MET A 1 11.40 7.26 5.29
C MET A 1 11.42 6.75 3.86
N LYS A 2 11.43 5.43 3.68
CA LYS A 2 11.39 4.78 2.37
C LYS A 2 10.01 4.17 2.14
N VAL A 3 9.39 4.54 1.02
CA VAL A 3 8.04 4.11 0.64
C VAL A 3 8.10 3.20 -0.58
N ALA A 4 7.34 2.11 -0.55
CA ALA A 4 7.14 1.24 -1.69
C ALA A 4 5.70 1.33 -2.20
N ILE A 5 5.50 1.22 -3.50
CA ILE A 5 4.18 1.05 -4.12
C ILE A 5 4.19 -0.26 -4.89
N VAL A 6 3.34 -1.19 -4.51
CA VAL A 6 3.14 -2.47 -5.19
C VAL A 6 1.87 -2.39 -6.03
N GLY A 7 1.99 -2.69 -7.31
CA GLY A 7 0.94 -2.45 -8.28
C GLY A 7 0.97 -1.03 -8.85
N ALA A 8 2.17 -0.46 -8.96
CA ALA A 8 2.38 0.93 -9.37
C ALA A 8 1.77 1.29 -10.74
N SER A 9 1.70 0.34 -11.66
CA SER A 9 1.17 0.56 -13.02
C SER A 9 -0.35 0.53 -13.11
N GLY A 10 -1.04 0.10 -12.05
CA GLY A 10 -2.50 0.09 -11.99
C GLY A 10 -3.09 1.47 -11.73
N ALA A 11 -4.41 1.61 -11.94
CA ALA A 11 -5.11 2.88 -11.72
C ALA A 11 -4.93 3.42 -10.30
N VAL A 12 -5.06 2.57 -9.29
CA VAL A 12 -4.87 2.96 -7.88
C VAL A 12 -3.41 3.27 -7.59
N GLY A 13 -2.46 2.50 -8.15
CA GLY A 13 -1.02 2.77 -8.01
C GLY A 13 -0.64 4.15 -8.56
N GLN A 14 -1.22 4.55 -9.68
CA GLN A 14 -1.02 5.89 -10.24
C GLN A 14 -1.64 6.98 -9.36
N GLU A 15 -2.78 6.71 -8.73
CA GLU A 15 -3.39 7.63 -7.76
C GLU A 15 -2.54 7.76 -6.49
N PHE A 16 -1.90 6.69 -6.01
CA PHE A 16 -0.93 6.80 -4.91
C PHE A 16 0.17 7.80 -5.26
N LEU A 17 0.77 7.68 -6.44
CA LEU A 17 1.81 8.62 -6.88
C LEU A 17 1.31 10.06 -6.91
N ARG A 18 0.12 10.28 -7.49
CA ARG A 18 -0.47 11.61 -7.60
C ARG A 18 -0.73 12.22 -6.22
N ILE A 19 -1.38 11.48 -5.33
CA ILE A 19 -1.76 11.99 -3.99
C ILE A 19 -0.55 12.19 -3.09
N LEU A 20 0.42 11.28 -3.11
CA LEU A 20 1.65 11.43 -2.33
C LEU A 20 2.44 12.66 -2.75
N ALA A 21 2.49 12.97 -4.05
CA ALA A 21 3.12 14.19 -4.56
C ALA A 21 2.33 15.43 -4.17
N GLU A 22 1.00 15.42 -4.36
CA GLU A 22 0.11 16.55 -4.08
C GLU A 22 0.11 16.94 -2.60
N ARG A 23 0.18 15.92 -1.71
CA ARG A 23 0.22 16.14 -0.26
C ARG A 23 1.61 16.34 0.31
N ASP A 24 2.62 16.38 -0.54
CA ASP A 24 4.03 16.47 -0.13
C ASP A 24 4.37 15.46 0.99
N PHE A 25 3.97 14.20 0.77
CA PHE A 25 4.15 13.14 1.78
C PHE A 25 5.63 13.02 2.18
N PRO A 26 5.95 13.00 3.47
CA PRO A 26 7.33 13.01 3.95
C PRO A 26 8.04 11.68 3.69
N MET A 27 8.71 11.58 2.54
CA MET A 27 9.51 10.41 2.17
C MET A 27 10.85 10.84 1.57
N ASP A 28 11.88 10.02 1.77
CA ASP A 28 13.22 10.25 1.23
C ASP A 28 13.47 9.38 -0.02
N GLU A 29 12.88 8.19 -0.05
CA GLU A 29 13.02 7.24 -1.14
C GLU A 29 11.67 6.65 -1.55
N LEU A 30 11.52 6.43 -2.85
CA LEU A 30 10.37 5.76 -3.45
C LEU A 30 10.85 4.57 -4.29
N VAL A 31 10.19 3.43 -4.12
CA VAL A 31 10.42 2.22 -4.93
C VAL A 31 9.10 1.72 -5.49
N LEU A 32 9.09 1.40 -6.77
CA LEU A 32 7.90 0.90 -7.46
C LEU A 32 8.05 -0.57 -7.80
N PHE A 33 7.01 -1.36 -7.53
CA PHE A 33 6.94 -2.78 -7.83
C PHE A 33 5.72 -3.12 -8.68
N GLY A 34 5.88 -4.11 -9.53
CA GLY A 34 4.81 -4.62 -10.37
C GLY A 34 5.08 -6.02 -10.89
N SER A 35 4.18 -6.51 -11.74
CA SER A 35 4.31 -7.79 -12.44
C SER A 35 5.33 -7.71 -13.58
N GLU A 36 5.63 -8.86 -14.20
CA GLU A 36 6.46 -8.94 -15.42
C GLU A 36 5.97 -8.02 -16.53
N ARG A 37 4.65 -7.83 -16.65
CA ARG A 37 4.05 -6.97 -17.70
C ARG A 37 4.39 -5.49 -17.51
N SER A 38 4.66 -5.06 -16.28
CA SER A 38 4.91 -3.66 -15.92
C SER A 38 6.35 -3.39 -15.54
N ALA A 39 7.13 -4.41 -15.22
CA ALA A 39 8.56 -4.27 -14.91
C ALA A 39 9.30 -3.55 -16.04
N GLY A 40 10.15 -2.58 -15.67
CA GLY A 40 10.88 -1.74 -16.61
C GLY A 40 10.14 -0.48 -17.07
N ARG A 41 8.85 -0.35 -16.82
CA ARG A 41 8.12 0.90 -17.09
C ARG A 41 8.61 1.99 -16.13
N LYS A 42 8.60 3.22 -16.60
CA LYS A 42 9.02 4.39 -15.83
C LYS A 42 7.84 5.32 -15.58
N TYR A 43 7.75 5.82 -14.36
CA TYR A 43 6.76 6.83 -13.98
C TYR A 43 7.46 7.99 -13.32
N SER A 44 7.01 9.20 -13.63
CA SER A 44 7.54 10.43 -13.04
C SER A 44 6.88 10.71 -11.69
N PHE A 45 7.70 11.05 -10.71
CA PHE A 45 7.25 11.48 -9.39
C PHE A 45 8.12 12.66 -8.94
N LYS A 46 7.51 13.82 -8.72
CA LYS A 46 8.20 15.07 -8.34
C LYS A 46 9.40 15.39 -9.25
N GLY A 47 9.22 15.23 -10.55
CA GLY A 47 10.23 15.56 -11.57
C GLY A 47 11.35 14.54 -11.75
N LYS A 48 11.31 13.41 -11.07
CA LYS A 48 12.25 12.30 -11.21
C LYS A 48 11.53 11.06 -11.73
N ASP A 49 12.19 10.31 -12.63
CA ASP A 49 11.66 9.05 -13.15
C ASP A 49 12.05 7.87 -12.25
N TYR A 50 11.07 7.01 -11.99
CA TYR A 50 11.23 5.79 -11.21
C TYR A 50 10.84 4.58 -12.06
N GLU A 51 11.71 3.60 -12.11
CA GLU A 51 11.48 2.36 -12.84
C GLU A 51 10.75 1.35 -11.97
N VAL A 52 9.73 0.70 -12.53
CA VAL A 52 9.01 -0.39 -11.86
C VAL A 52 9.89 -1.62 -11.84
N ARG A 53 10.15 -2.15 -10.65
CA ARG A 53 10.87 -3.40 -10.43
C ARG A 53 9.89 -4.57 -10.42
N LEU A 54 10.38 -5.74 -10.82
CA LEU A 54 9.61 -6.97 -10.70
C LEU A 54 9.42 -7.32 -9.22
N LEU A 55 8.18 -7.57 -8.81
CA LEU A 55 7.87 -8.06 -7.47
C LEU A 55 8.33 -9.51 -7.34
N GLN A 56 9.18 -9.80 -6.37
CA GLN A 56 9.78 -11.12 -6.16
C GLN A 56 9.89 -11.44 -4.65
N HIS A 57 10.01 -12.72 -4.33
CA HIS A 57 10.34 -13.19 -2.98
C HIS A 57 11.84 -13.03 -2.72
N ASN A 58 12.23 -11.85 -2.28
CA ASN A 58 13.62 -11.49 -1.99
C ASN A 58 13.68 -10.46 -0.84
N ASP A 59 14.79 -9.74 -0.71
CA ASP A 59 14.99 -8.75 0.34
C ASP A 59 14.80 -7.29 -0.13
N ASP A 60 14.10 -7.06 -1.23
CA ASP A 60 13.88 -5.71 -1.77
C ASP A 60 13.10 -4.79 -0.82
N PHE A 61 12.34 -5.37 0.12
CA PHE A 61 11.62 -4.60 1.15
C PHE A 61 12.44 -4.34 2.41
N LYS A 62 13.70 -4.77 2.44
CA LYS A 62 14.61 -4.35 3.49
C LYS A 62 14.73 -2.81 3.47
N ASP A 63 14.64 -2.18 4.62
CA ASP A 63 14.66 -0.73 4.79
C ASP A 63 13.41 0.02 4.27
N VAL A 64 12.39 -0.68 3.77
CA VAL A 64 11.10 -0.08 3.47
C VAL A 64 10.32 0.14 4.76
N ASP A 65 9.83 1.35 4.96
CA ASP A 65 9.02 1.70 6.14
C ASP A 65 7.53 1.45 5.88
N ILE A 66 7.02 1.87 4.72
CA ILE A 66 5.61 1.74 4.34
C ILE A 66 5.52 1.19 2.92
N ALA A 67 4.67 0.18 2.73
CA ALA A 67 4.32 -0.36 1.42
C ALA A 67 2.83 -0.18 1.15
N PHE A 68 2.48 0.65 0.18
CA PHE A 68 1.13 0.75 -0.36
C PHE A 68 0.92 -0.33 -1.40
N VAL A 69 -0.08 -1.19 -1.20
CA VAL A 69 -0.30 -2.37 -2.04
C VAL A 69 -1.67 -2.31 -2.71
N SER A 70 -1.68 -2.35 -4.03
CA SER A 70 -2.88 -2.45 -4.84
C SER A 70 -2.61 -3.30 -6.09
N ALA A 71 -2.49 -4.60 -5.89
CA ALA A 71 -2.13 -5.56 -6.93
C ALA A 71 -3.06 -6.78 -6.98
N GLY A 72 -4.22 -6.69 -6.32
CA GLY A 72 -5.19 -7.76 -6.20
C GLY A 72 -4.95 -8.69 -4.99
N GLY A 73 -6.02 -9.37 -4.55
CA GLY A 73 -5.99 -10.18 -3.33
C GLY A 73 -5.02 -11.36 -3.39
N GLY A 74 -4.89 -12.00 -4.55
CA GLY A 74 -3.93 -13.10 -4.73
C GLY A 74 -2.49 -12.65 -4.51
N THR A 75 -2.09 -11.55 -5.12
CA THR A 75 -0.76 -10.96 -4.95
C THR A 75 -0.53 -10.51 -3.49
N SER A 76 -1.52 -9.87 -2.88
CA SER A 76 -1.42 -9.46 -1.48
C SER A 76 -1.18 -10.65 -0.55
N LYS A 77 -1.92 -11.73 -0.71
CA LYS A 77 -1.72 -12.96 0.09
C LYS A 77 -0.37 -13.60 -0.14
N GLU A 78 0.05 -13.69 -1.40
CA GLU A 78 1.32 -14.32 -1.78
C GLU A 78 2.53 -13.56 -1.22
N TYR A 79 2.50 -12.23 -1.27
CA TYR A 79 3.66 -11.39 -0.96
C TYR A 79 3.63 -10.72 0.41
N ALA A 80 2.56 -10.86 1.20
CA ALA A 80 2.42 -10.20 2.48
C ALA A 80 3.63 -10.44 3.42
N ASP A 81 4.04 -11.70 3.56
CA ASP A 81 5.18 -12.05 4.41
C ASP A 81 6.51 -11.50 3.85
N THR A 82 6.67 -11.51 2.54
CA THR A 82 7.85 -10.92 1.87
C THR A 82 7.94 -9.42 2.13
N ILE A 83 6.80 -8.72 2.09
CA ILE A 83 6.73 -7.27 2.31
C ILE A 83 7.00 -6.92 3.77
N THR A 84 6.43 -7.68 4.71
CA THR A 84 6.45 -7.32 6.13
C THR A 84 7.61 -7.91 6.92
N LYS A 85 8.31 -8.92 6.40
CA LYS A 85 9.36 -9.66 7.14
C LYS A 85 10.49 -8.80 7.71
N HIS A 86 10.76 -7.66 7.12
CA HIS A 86 11.80 -6.73 7.59
C HIS A 86 11.24 -5.51 8.34
N GLY A 87 9.95 -5.54 8.70
CA GLY A 87 9.32 -4.51 9.51
C GLY A 87 8.55 -3.43 8.75
N ALA A 88 8.44 -3.53 7.42
CA ALA A 88 7.58 -2.63 6.67
C ALA A 88 6.12 -2.77 7.08
N VAL A 89 5.41 -1.64 7.18
CA VAL A 89 3.95 -1.63 7.34
C VAL A 89 3.32 -1.75 5.97
N MET A 90 2.55 -2.81 5.75
CA MET A 90 1.80 -3.04 4.52
C MET A 90 0.40 -2.42 4.63
N ILE A 91 0.09 -1.46 3.79
CA ILE A 91 -1.27 -0.89 3.66
C ILE A 91 -1.89 -1.49 2.39
N ASP A 92 -2.82 -2.41 2.58
CA ASP A 92 -3.37 -3.22 1.49
C ASP A 92 -4.76 -2.72 1.05
N ASN A 93 -4.88 -2.39 -0.23
CA ASN A 93 -6.12 -1.97 -0.85
C ASN A 93 -6.94 -3.13 -1.44
N SER A 94 -6.49 -4.37 -1.32
CA SER A 94 -7.25 -5.55 -1.75
C SER A 94 -8.23 -6.03 -0.69
N SER A 95 -9.06 -6.99 -1.06
CA SER A 95 -9.95 -7.66 -0.10
C SER A 95 -9.30 -8.79 0.70
N ALA A 96 -8.01 -9.06 0.47
CA ALA A 96 -7.33 -10.26 0.97
C ALA A 96 -7.41 -10.44 2.49
N PHE A 97 -7.25 -9.34 3.25
CA PHE A 97 -7.14 -9.39 4.71
C PHE A 97 -8.26 -8.67 5.45
N ARG A 98 -9.27 -8.16 4.74
CA ARG A 98 -10.34 -7.34 5.35
C ARG A 98 -11.14 -8.07 6.43
N MET A 99 -11.26 -9.38 6.36
CA MET A 99 -12.01 -10.20 7.29
C MET A 99 -11.14 -10.96 8.31
N ASP A 100 -9.83 -10.75 8.28
CA ASP A 100 -8.90 -11.40 9.19
C ASP A 100 -8.91 -10.68 10.54
N ASP A 101 -9.14 -11.39 11.64
CA ASP A 101 -9.25 -10.82 12.98
C ASP A 101 -7.96 -10.18 13.48
N ASP A 102 -6.81 -10.59 12.96
CA ASP A 102 -5.48 -10.08 13.31
C ASP A 102 -4.98 -8.98 12.37
N VAL A 103 -5.84 -8.48 11.48
CA VAL A 103 -5.55 -7.36 10.58
C VAL A 103 -6.59 -6.25 10.81
N PRO A 104 -6.18 -5.04 11.23
CA PRO A 104 -7.12 -3.93 11.38
C PRO A 104 -7.65 -3.47 10.03
N LEU A 105 -8.96 -3.28 9.97
CA LEU A 105 -9.67 -2.68 8.83
C LEU A 105 -9.93 -1.22 9.19
N VAL A 106 -9.25 -0.29 8.51
CA VAL A 106 -9.14 1.10 8.98
C VAL A 106 -9.68 2.10 7.98
N VAL A 107 -10.57 2.95 8.46
CA VAL A 107 -10.94 4.23 7.86
C VAL A 107 -10.47 5.32 8.83
N PRO A 108 -9.43 6.10 8.53
CA PRO A 108 -8.79 6.99 9.51
C PRO A 108 -9.76 7.97 10.18
N GLU A 109 -10.76 8.45 9.48
CA GLU A 109 -11.78 9.34 10.02
C GLU A 109 -12.70 8.68 11.06
N CYS A 110 -12.74 7.35 11.09
CA CYS A 110 -13.63 6.57 11.97
C CYS A 110 -12.87 5.84 13.08
N ASN A 111 -11.73 5.21 12.76
CA ASN A 111 -11.01 4.33 13.68
C ASN A 111 -9.49 4.35 13.48
N ALA A 112 -8.88 5.52 13.31
CA ALA A 112 -7.44 5.67 13.09
C ALA A 112 -6.56 4.91 14.11
N GLU A 113 -7.00 4.83 15.35
CA GLU A 113 -6.29 4.19 16.46
C GLU A 113 -6.09 2.68 16.24
N ASP A 114 -7.01 2.04 15.53
CA ASP A 114 -6.93 0.60 15.24
C ASP A 114 -5.71 0.27 14.35
N ALA A 115 -5.20 1.23 13.59
CA ALA A 115 -3.99 1.05 12.79
C ALA A 115 -2.74 0.73 13.63
N LEU A 116 -2.73 1.11 14.90
CA LEU A 116 -1.64 0.82 15.83
C LEU A 116 -1.63 -0.65 16.27
N LYS A 117 -2.77 -1.33 16.18
CA LYS A 117 -2.95 -2.74 16.55
C LYS A 117 -2.83 -3.63 15.33
N ARG A 118 -1.61 -3.77 14.80
CA ARG A 118 -1.31 -4.53 13.59
C ARG A 118 -0.26 -5.62 13.84
N PRO A 119 -0.61 -6.72 14.50
CA PRO A 119 0.37 -7.76 14.88
C PRO A 119 1.08 -8.38 13.68
N ARG A 120 0.46 -8.39 12.51
CA ARG A 120 1.06 -8.89 11.27
C ARG A 120 1.77 -7.82 10.42
N GLY A 121 1.79 -6.57 10.88
CA GLY A 121 2.33 -5.45 10.10
C GLY A 121 1.46 -5.05 8.91
N ILE A 122 0.21 -5.50 8.86
CA ILE A 122 -0.72 -5.25 7.76
C ILE A 122 -1.88 -4.38 8.25
N ILE A 123 -2.25 -3.39 7.46
CA ILE A 123 -3.47 -2.58 7.62
C ILE A 123 -4.31 -2.80 6.36
N ALA A 124 -5.55 -3.23 6.51
CA ALA A 124 -6.48 -3.39 5.41
C ALA A 124 -7.27 -2.10 5.17
N ASN A 125 -7.33 -1.68 3.92
CA ASN A 125 -8.17 -0.56 3.48
C ASN A 125 -9.51 -1.12 3.01
N PRO A 126 -10.65 -0.61 3.50
CA PRO A 126 -11.97 -1.10 3.11
C PRO A 126 -12.30 -0.84 1.63
N ASN A 127 -13.39 -1.42 1.18
CA ASN A 127 -13.95 -1.12 -0.14
C ASN A 127 -14.22 0.39 -0.28
N CYS A 128 -13.90 0.98 -1.43
CA CYS A 128 -14.01 2.43 -1.67
C CYS A 128 -15.40 2.98 -1.41
N THR A 129 -16.45 2.27 -1.82
CA THR A 129 -17.84 2.67 -1.56
C THR A 129 -18.17 2.63 -0.07
N THR A 130 -17.69 1.62 0.65
CA THR A 130 -17.82 1.50 2.11
C THR A 130 -17.15 2.66 2.82
N ILE A 131 -15.94 3.05 2.41
CA ILE A 131 -15.21 4.19 3.01
C ILE A 131 -16.04 5.46 2.89
N MET A 132 -16.53 5.77 1.70
CA MET A 132 -17.36 6.97 1.47
C MET A 132 -18.61 6.97 2.34
N MET A 133 -19.25 5.82 2.46
CA MET A 133 -20.47 5.67 3.26
C MET A 133 -20.20 5.86 4.75
N VAL A 134 -19.20 5.21 5.30
CA VAL A 134 -18.94 5.28 6.76
C VAL A 134 -18.40 6.64 7.19
N VAL A 135 -17.65 7.34 6.37
CA VAL A 135 -17.19 8.71 6.67
C VAL A 135 -18.39 9.65 6.84
N VAL A 136 -19.42 9.49 6.04
CA VAL A 136 -20.67 10.29 6.17
C VAL A 136 -21.53 9.86 7.35
N LEU A 137 -21.66 8.55 7.57
CA LEU A 137 -22.59 8.01 8.58
C LEU A 137 -22.02 8.00 10.00
N GLN A 138 -20.72 7.89 10.17
CA GLN A 138 -20.08 7.80 11.49
C GLN A 138 -20.47 8.94 12.46
N PRO A 139 -20.53 10.21 12.04
CA PRO A 139 -20.89 11.31 12.93
C PRO A 139 -22.37 11.34 13.33
N LEU A 140 -23.21 10.61 12.64
CA LEU A 140 -24.66 10.56 12.92
C LEU A 140 -24.98 9.57 14.05
#